data_d82680bcf676cd149fdfd5b99f53b580
#
_entry.id   d82680bcf676cd149fdfd5b99f53b580
#
_cell.length_a   1.000
_cell.length_b   1.000
_cell.length_c   1.000
_cell.angle_alpha   90.00
_cell.angle_beta   90.00
_cell.angle_gamma   90.00
#
_symmetry.space_group_name_H-M   'P 1'
#
loop_
_entity.id
_entity.type
_entity.pdbx_description
1 polymer ?
#
loop_
_entity_poly.entity_id
_entity_poly.type
_entity_poly.pdbx_seq_one_letter_code
_entity_poly.pdbx_strand_id
1 'polypeptide(L)'
;MLYRKIEKYIISHLQSRSDKILIIDGARQIGKSFIIREVGKKLFPNYIEINMETDKLGDRTFADAKTVDDFYLALSTVAGDRMKEKNNTLVFIDEIQAYDHLLTLLKFLREDNKFTYIASGSLLGVTLKTTSSVPLGSIIIRHMYPLDFEEFLIANGVGQLVLDTIRKKFASRESMPEAIHNKLLDLFKKYLLVGGLPDAVNEFLATKNITVIRTIQNEIHHLYGVDAARYEEMHNRLKIQRIYSMIPSNLENKKKRVVVKDIEDKKGKRMGDYVEEFDYLISSGIALEVKAISKPSFPLIENSGKNLLKLYMNDVGILTSIFFGTNIKAVMDDVASINLGSVYETVVAQELKAHGFNLYYYDNKKTGEVDYLIDDMEHLSVLPLEIKSGKDYQVHSALDKFLQIKEYNIRDAFVLSNAQQVEQKNGITYLPIYYIMCIEPKEMENKVL
;
A
#
# COMPACT_ATOMS: atom_id res chain seq x y z
N MET A 1 -15.95 3.27 -13.95
CA MET A 1 -15.52 3.07 -12.54
C MET A 1 -14.42 2.04 -12.53
N LEU A 2 -13.29 2.32 -11.85
CA LEU A 2 -12.23 1.33 -11.68
C LEU A 2 -12.65 0.25 -10.67
N TYR A 3 -12.40 -1.00 -10.99
CA TYR A 3 -12.57 -2.10 -10.04
C TYR A 3 -11.57 -1.99 -8.89
N ARG A 4 -12.02 -2.22 -7.66
CA ARG A 4 -11.18 -2.23 -6.47
C ARG A 4 -11.50 -3.46 -5.61
N LYS A 5 -10.49 -4.24 -5.25
CA LYS A 5 -10.62 -5.45 -4.41
C LYS A 5 -11.32 -5.14 -3.08
N ILE A 6 -11.03 -3.97 -2.50
CA ILE A 6 -11.62 -3.52 -1.23
C ILE A 6 -13.15 -3.32 -1.30
N GLU A 7 -13.73 -3.11 -2.50
CA GLU A 7 -15.18 -2.98 -2.68
C GLU A 7 -15.92 -4.19 -2.12
N LYS A 8 -15.45 -5.39 -2.43
CA LYS A 8 -16.05 -6.63 -1.94
C LYS A 8 -16.04 -6.70 -0.41
N TYR A 9 -14.95 -6.26 0.21
CA TYR A 9 -14.83 -6.23 1.67
C TYR A 9 -15.81 -5.22 2.29
N ILE A 10 -15.91 -4.01 1.74
CA ILE A 10 -16.85 -2.99 2.21
C ILE A 10 -18.29 -3.50 2.11
N ILE A 11 -18.68 -4.09 0.96
CA ILE A 11 -20.01 -4.67 0.75
C ILE A 11 -20.30 -5.76 1.80
N SER A 12 -19.38 -6.72 1.94
CA SER A 12 -19.51 -7.83 2.89
C SER A 12 -19.66 -7.31 4.34
N HIS A 13 -18.84 -6.34 4.74
CA HIS A 13 -18.91 -5.74 6.07
C HIS A 13 -20.24 -5.06 6.33
N LEU A 14 -20.73 -4.21 5.42
CA LEU A 14 -21.97 -3.48 5.56
C LEU A 14 -23.22 -4.41 5.55
N GLN A 15 -23.12 -5.55 4.85
CA GLN A 15 -24.19 -6.55 4.79
C GLN A 15 -24.16 -7.54 5.95
N SER A 16 -23.01 -7.81 6.56
CA SER A 16 -22.84 -8.78 7.64
C SER A 16 -23.46 -8.35 8.98
N ARG A 17 -24.00 -7.13 9.06
CA ARG A 17 -24.49 -6.51 10.32
C ARG A 17 -23.45 -6.54 11.43
N SER A 18 -22.17 -6.38 11.05
CA SER A 18 -21.09 -6.25 12.02
C SER A 18 -21.43 -5.19 13.05
N ASP A 19 -21.15 -5.49 14.30
CA ASP A 19 -21.31 -4.54 15.39
C ASP A 19 -20.18 -3.51 15.44
N LYS A 20 -19.18 -3.60 14.56
CA LYS A 20 -18.03 -2.69 14.50
C LYS A 20 -18.14 -1.72 13.32
N ILE A 21 -17.69 -0.50 13.54
CA ILE A 21 -17.62 0.53 12.50
C ILE A 21 -16.37 0.28 11.66
N LEU A 22 -16.53 0.18 10.34
CA LEU A 22 -15.42 0.05 9.41
C LEU A 22 -14.82 1.43 9.13
N ILE A 23 -13.49 1.51 9.23
CA ILE A 23 -12.72 2.67 8.83
C ILE A 23 -11.76 2.27 7.70
N ILE A 24 -11.83 2.97 6.58
CA ILE A 24 -10.90 2.81 5.47
C ILE A 24 -9.82 3.88 5.60
N ASP A 25 -8.58 3.46 5.87
CA ASP A 25 -7.44 4.36 5.91
C ASP A 25 -6.52 4.19 4.69
N GLY A 26 -5.51 5.04 4.58
CA GLY A 26 -4.51 5.02 3.51
C GLY A 26 -4.23 6.40 2.94
N ALA A 27 -3.24 6.50 2.06
CA ALA A 27 -2.79 7.76 1.48
C ALA A 27 -3.92 8.58 0.84
N ARG A 28 -3.71 9.87 0.65
CA ARG A 28 -4.64 10.73 -0.12
C ARG A 28 -4.63 10.31 -1.60
N GLN A 29 -5.67 10.66 -2.33
CA GLN A 29 -5.82 10.46 -3.78
C GLN A 29 -5.81 8.99 -4.26
N ILE A 30 -6.05 8.01 -3.37
CA ILE A 30 -6.16 6.58 -3.75
C ILE A 30 -7.60 6.11 -3.94
N GLY A 31 -8.60 6.99 -3.79
CA GLY A 31 -10.00 6.72 -4.08
C GLY A 31 -10.86 6.20 -2.92
N LYS A 32 -10.45 6.41 -1.64
CA LYS A 32 -11.21 5.97 -0.44
C LYS A 32 -12.64 6.48 -0.42
N SER A 33 -12.82 7.80 -0.42
CA SER A 33 -14.14 8.44 -0.35
C SER A 33 -15.01 8.08 -1.55
N PHE A 34 -14.39 7.92 -2.74
CA PHE A 34 -15.09 7.51 -3.95
C PHE A 34 -15.70 6.12 -3.80
N ILE A 35 -14.91 5.10 -3.42
CA ILE A 35 -15.42 3.73 -3.33
C ILE A 35 -16.46 3.55 -2.22
N ILE A 36 -16.29 4.24 -1.08
CA ILE A 36 -17.28 4.22 0.01
C ILE A 36 -18.60 4.84 -0.46
N ARG A 37 -18.54 5.97 -1.19
CA ARG A 37 -19.72 6.65 -1.74
C ARG A 37 -20.48 5.78 -2.73
N GLU A 38 -19.77 5.12 -3.64
CA GLU A 38 -20.39 4.24 -4.64
C GLU A 38 -21.09 3.04 -3.99
N VAL A 39 -20.41 2.37 -3.06
CA VAL A 39 -20.99 1.25 -2.32
C VAL A 39 -22.12 1.70 -1.43
N GLY A 40 -21.96 2.82 -0.70
CA GLY A 40 -22.97 3.36 0.20
C GLY A 40 -24.29 3.69 -0.49
N LYS A 41 -24.22 4.41 -1.60
CA LYS A 41 -25.40 4.79 -2.41
C LYS A 41 -26.06 3.57 -3.06
N LYS A 42 -25.31 2.52 -3.35
CA LYS A 42 -25.82 1.26 -3.92
C LYS A 42 -26.59 0.43 -2.91
N LEU A 43 -26.13 0.39 -1.66
CA LEU A 43 -26.67 -0.48 -0.62
C LEU A 43 -27.73 0.17 0.27
N PHE A 44 -27.69 1.49 0.43
CA PHE A 44 -28.57 2.22 1.35
C PHE A 44 -29.41 3.26 0.63
N PRO A 45 -30.75 3.24 0.82
CA PRO A 45 -31.65 4.26 0.27
C PRO A 45 -31.35 5.67 0.77
N ASN A 46 -30.91 5.78 2.04
CA ASN A 46 -30.53 7.05 2.64
C ASN A 46 -29.02 7.05 2.91
N TYR A 47 -28.33 7.87 2.18
CA TYR A 47 -26.88 8.05 2.30
C TYR A 47 -26.60 9.48 2.75
N ILE A 48 -25.89 9.60 3.86
CA ILE A 48 -25.47 10.87 4.45
C ILE A 48 -23.93 10.85 4.47
N GLU A 49 -23.31 11.82 3.82
CA GLU A 49 -21.86 11.99 3.78
C GLU A 49 -21.50 13.31 4.44
N ILE A 50 -20.53 13.28 5.34
CA ILE A 50 -20.00 14.43 6.04
C ILE A 50 -18.48 14.39 5.92
N ASN A 51 -17.88 15.44 5.34
CA ASN A 51 -16.45 15.58 5.29
C ASN A 51 -15.99 16.48 6.43
N MET A 52 -15.26 15.91 7.40
CA MET A 52 -14.84 16.59 8.62
C MET A 52 -13.74 17.64 8.38
N GLU A 53 -12.94 17.50 7.34
CA GLU A 53 -11.96 18.52 6.97
C GLU A 53 -12.66 19.77 6.40
N THR A 54 -13.66 19.57 5.56
CA THR A 54 -14.48 20.66 5.02
C THR A 54 -15.26 21.36 6.12
N ASP A 55 -15.85 20.60 7.05
CA ASP A 55 -16.55 21.16 8.21
C ASP A 55 -15.62 22.00 9.09
N LYS A 56 -14.41 21.49 9.38
CA LYS A 56 -13.41 22.20 10.21
C LYS A 56 -12.94 23.51 9.60
N LEU A 57 -12.86 23.61 8.27
CA LEU A 57 -12.49 24.82 7.55
C LEU A 57 -13.66 25.77 7.34
N GLY A 58 -14.92 25.28 7.40
CA GLY A 58 -16.14 26.02 7.22
C GLY A 58 -16.90 26.29 8.51
N ASP A 59 -18.12 25.77 8.61
CA ASP A 59 -19.09 26.08 9.67
C ASP A 59 -18.73 25.49 11.04
N ARG A 60 -17.83 24.52 11.08
CA ARG A 60 -17.36 23.85 12.31
C ARG A 60 -18.50 23.23 13.14
N THR A 61 -19.52 22.73 12.44
CA THR A 61 -20.74 22.17 13.04
C THR A 61 -20.46 21.02 14.00
N PHE A 62 -19.42 20.22 13.72
CA PHE A 62 -19.03 19.07 14.53
C PHE A 62 -17.91 19.35 15.54
N ALA A 63 -17.40 20.59 15.62
CA ALA A 63 -16.25 20.93 16.47
C ALA A 63 -16.51 20.64 17.97
N ASP A 64 -17.74 20.85 18.43
CA ASP A 64 -18.15 20.66 19.83
C ASP A 64 -19.03 19.42 20.05
N ALA A 65 -19.15 18.54 19.06
CA ALA A 65 -19.93 17.30 19.14
C ALA A 65 -19.23 16.23 20.01
N LYS A 66 -19.24 16.42 21.33
CA LYS A 66 -18.56 15.54 22.30
C LYS A 66 -19.43 14.39 22.81
N THR A 67 -20.74 14.50 22.69
CA THR A 67 -21.70 13.48 23.04
C THR A 67 -22.44 12.96 21.80
N VAL A 68 -23.14 11.82 21.96
CA VAL A 68 -23.98 11.25 20.91
C VAL A 68 -25.11 12.21 20.51
N ASP A 69 -25.71 12.88 21.49
CA ASP A 69 -26.79 13.86 21.26
C ASP A 69 -26.28 15.09 20.52
N ASP A 70 -25.09 15.61 20.88
CA ASP A 70 -24.46 16.72 20.16
C ASP A 70 -24.18 16.33 18.70
N PHE A 71 -23.67 15.10 18.49
CA PHE A 71 -23.41 14.60 17.14
C PHE A 71 -24.69 14.51 16.30
N TYR A 72 -25.78 14.01 16.89
CA TYR A 72 -27.07 13.94 16.16
C TYR A 72 -27.69 15.30 15.92
N LEU A 73 -27.51 16.23 16.83
CA LEU A 73 -27.94 17.61 16.61
C LEU A 73 -27.17 18.23 15.43
N ALA A 74 -25.85 18.12 15.43
CA ALA A 74 -25.00 18.55 14.33
C ALA A 74 -25.37 17.83 13.02
N LEU A 75 -25.56 16.50 13.05
CA LEU A 75 -25.97 15.72 11.89
C LEU A 75 -27.30 16.18 11.32
N SER A 76 -28.26 16.54 12.16
CA SER A 76 -29.58 16.98 11.74
C SER A 76 -29.55 18.28 10.94
N THR A 77 -28.60 19.17 11.20
CA THR A 77 -28.43 20.43 10.43
C THR A 77 -27.94 20.17 9.03
N VAL A 78 -27.14 19.12 8.82
CA VAL A 78 -26.58 18.75 7.52
C VAL A 78 -27.47 17.78 6.75
N ALA A 79 -28.10 16.85 7.45
CA ALA A 79 -28.85 15.74 6.84
C ALA A 79 -30.34 16.04 6.66
N GLY A 80 -30.92 16.87 7.52
CA GLY A 80 -32.37 17.16 7.48
C GLY A 80 -33.21 15.88 7.50
N ASP A 81 -34.19 15.78 6.63
CA ASP A 81 -35.13 14.65 6.52
C ASP A 81 -34.49 13.33 6.08
N ARG A 82 -33.19 13.29 5.77
CA ARG A 82 -32.47 12.06 5.41
C ARG A 82 -32.12 11.17 6.61
N MET A 83 -32.30 11.67 7.83
CA MET A 83 -32.16 10.88 9.06
C MET A 83 -33.34 9.94 9.23
N LYS A 84 -33.30 8.78 8.59
CA LYS A 84 -34.34 7.75 8.65
C LYS A 84 -33.94 6.61 9.59
N GLU A 85 -34.57 5.45 9.44
CA GLU A 85 -34.25 4.26 10.25
C GLU A 85 -32.87 3.69 9.94
N LYS A 86 -32.26 3.01 10.90
CA LYS A 86 -30.94 2.39 10.85
C LYS A 86 -30.70 1.55 9.60
N ASN A 87 -31.59 0.62 9.32
CA ASN A 87 -31.42 -0.33 8.21
C ASN A 87 -31.43 0.33 6.82
N ASN A 88 -31.89 1.57 6.76
CA ASN A 88 -32.05 2.34 5.53
C ASN A 88 -31.06 3.51 5.42
N THR A 89 -30.29 3.79 6.50
CA THR A 89 -29.44 4.97 6.58
C THR A 89 -27.97 4.60 6.83
N LEU A 90 -27.11 4.97 5.92
CA LEU A 90 -25.66 4.94 6.10
C LEU A 90 -25.14 6.35 6.33
N VAL A 91 -24.42 6.55 7.42
CA VAL A 91 -23.66 7.78 7.70
C VAL A 91 -22.19 7.52 7.39
N PHE A 92 -21.68 8.20 6.39
CA PHE A 92 -20.27 8.20 6.04
C PHE A 92 -19.56 9.42 6.60
N ILE A 93 -18.58 9.16 7.47
CA ILE A 93 -17.74 10.19 8.10
C ILE A 93 -16.39 10.21 7.39
N ASP A 94 -16.22 11.14 6.47
CA ASP A 94 -14.99 11.29 5.68
C ASP A 94 -13.97 12.18 6.41
N GLU A 95 -12.66 11.85 6.29
CA GLU A 95 -11.54 12.53 6.94
C GLU A 95 -11.74 12.70 8.46
N ILE A 96 -12.14 11.60 9.14
CA ILE A 96 -12.52 11.60 10.56
C ILE A 96 -11.43 12.15 11.48
N GLN A 97 -10.14 12.02 11.09
CA GLN A 97 -9.01 12.54 11.87
C GLN A 97 -8.97 14.08 11.95
N ALA A 98 -9.81 14.79 11.20
CA ALA A 98 -9.87 16.25 11.34
C ALA A 98 -10.34 16.69 12.73
N TYR A 99 -11.09 15.82 13.43
CA TYR A 99 -11.54 16.02 14.80
C TYR A 99 -11.24 14.79 15.66
N ASP A 100 -10.21 14.84 16.50
CA ASP A 100 -9.74 13.71 17.32
C ASP A 100 -10.82 13.14 18.25
N HIS A 101 -11.72 13.98 18.79
CA HIS A 101 -12.80 13.55 19.68
C HIS A 101 -13.82 12.65 18.98
N LEU A 102 -13.99 12.78 17.66
CA LEU A 102 -14.92 11.94 16.91
C LEU A 102 -14.46 10.48 16.84
N LEU A 103 -13.13 10.22 16.84
CA LEU A 103 -12.61 8.85 16.93
C LEU A 103 -13.06 8.17 18.22
N THR A 104 -12.99 8.89 19.35
CA THR A 104 -13.49 8.38 20.64
C THR A 104 -15.00 8.22 20.62
N LEU A 105 -15.73 9.13 19.98
CA LEU A 105 -17.19 9.12 19.89
C LEU A 105 -17.72 7.92 19.08
N LEU A 106 -16.97 7.35 18.15
CA LEU A 106 -17.39 6.17 17.39
C LEU A 106 -17.83 5.00 18.28
N LYS A 107 -17.21 4.82 19.46
CA LYS A 107 -17.64 3.80 20.41
C LYS A 107 -19.08 4.00 20.83
N PHE A 108 -19.43 5.22 21.21
CA PHE A 108 -20.75 5.56 21.71
C PHE A 108 -21.81 5.58 20.61
N LEU A 109 -21.46 6.03 19.39
CA LEU A 109 -22.32 5.94 18.21
C LEU A 109 -22.64 4.49 17.85
N ARG A 110 -21.66 3.59 17.99
CA ARG A 110 -21.85 2.14 17.80
C ARG A 110 -22.78 1.58 18.86
N GLU A 111 -22.58 1.92 20.15
CA GLU A 111 -23.38 1.44 21.27
C GLU A 111 -24.83 1.93 21.17
N ASP A 112 -25.04 3.20 20.81
CA ASP A 112 -26.38 3.78 20.57
C ASP A 112 -27.11 3.14 19.38
N ASN A 113 -26.35 2.72 18.35
CA ASN A 113 -26.84 1.88 17.27
C ASN A 113 -27.98 2.48 16.41
N LYS A 114 -28.08 3.81 16.34
CA LYS A 114 -29.15 4.52 15.62
C LYS A 114 -29.03 4.43 14.11
N PHE A 115 -27.79 4.44 13.56
CA PHE A 115 -27.50 4.35 12.13
C PHE A 115 -26.42 3.29 11.85
N THR A 116 -26.24 2.96 10.57
CA THR A 116 -25.05 2.27 10.10
C THR A 116 -23.97 3.29 9.81
N TYR A 117 -22.72 3.05 10.24
CA TYR A 117 -21.63 3.98 10.08
C TYR A 117 -20.48 3.35 9.31
N ILE A 118 -19.82 4.17 8.50
CA ILE A 118 -18.52 3.90 7.90
C ILE A 118 -17.69 5.18 7.95
N ALA A 119 -16.41 5.08 8.12
CA ALA A 119 -15.54 6.26 8.13
C ALA A 119 -14.33 6.07 7.19
N SER A 120 -13.71 7.18 6.83
CA SER A 120 -12.40 7.19 6.16
C SER A 120 -11.45 8.18 6.80
N GLY A 121 -10.15 7.96 6.59
CA GLY A 121 -9.11 8.90 7.02
C GLY A 121 -7.82 8.71 6.23
N SER A 122 -7.12 9.80 5.96
CA SER A 122 -5.86 9.77 5.21
C SER A 122 -4.62 9.76 6.11
N LEU A 123 -4.76 10.07 7.39
CA LEU A 123 -3.70 10.12 8.39
C LEU A 123 -4.09 9.38 9.67
N LEU A 124 -5.01 8.44 9.54
CA LEU A 124 -5.58 7.75 10.69
C LEU A 124 -4.51 7.02 11.51
N GLY A 125 -3.55 6.37 10.85
CA GLY A 125 -2.46 5.67 11.53
C GLY A 125 -1.58 6.58 12.39
N VAL A 126 -1.45 7.86 12.01
CA VAL A 126 -0.76 8.89 12.82
C VAL A 126 -1.64 9.32 13.98
N THR A 127 -2.89 9.69 13.69
CA THR A 127 -3.84 10.18 14.71
C THR A 127 -4.11 9.15 15.80
N LEU A 128 -4.21 7.86 15.44
CA LEU A 128 -4.42 6.79 16.42
C LEU A 128 -3.26 6.63 17.42
N LYS A 129 -2.03 6.99 17.04
CA LYS A 129 -0.87 7.00 17.95
C LYS A 129 -0.90 8.15 18.96
N THR A 130 -1.53 9.27 18.60
CA THR A 130 -1.59 10.49 19.43
C THR A 130 -2.91 10.60 20.19
N THR A 131 -3.96 9.89 19.79
CA THR A 131 -5.28 9.91 20.43
C THR A 131 -5.24 9.18 21.78
N SER A 132 -5.71 9.84 22.83
CA SER A 132 -5.69 9.34 24.20
C SER A 132 -6.58 8.11 24.46
N SER A 133 -7.60 7.87 23.62
CA SER A 133 -8.53 6.74 23.74
C SER A 133 -8.99 6.26 22.36
N VAL A 134 -8.41 5.16 21.90
CA VAL A 134 -8.79 4.50 20.64
C VAL A 134 -9.79 3.39 20.95
N PRO A 135 -11.00 3.38 20.38
CA PRO A 135 -12.03 2.39 20.67
C PRO A 135 -11.82 1.08 19.88
N LEU A 136 -10.68 0.42 20.09
CA LEU A 136 -10.26 -0.79 19.32
C LEU A 136 -11.31 -1.90 19.29
N GLY A 137 -12.13 -2.05 20.33
CA GLY A 137 -13.22 -3.03 20.36
C GLY A 137 -14.43 -2.67 19.48
N SER A 138 -14.56 -1.40 19.08
CA SER A 138 -15.73 -0.85 18.36
C SER A 138 -15.48 -0.56 16.89
N ILE A 139 -14.23 -0.64 16.44
CA ILE A 139 -13.82 -0.31 15.06
C ILE A 139 -13.06 -1.46 14.42
N ILE A 140 -13.10 -1.51 13.08
CA ILE A 140 -12.23 -2.32 12.25
C ILE A 140 -11.55 -1.37 11.25
N ILE A 141 -10.24 -1.42 11.15
CA ILE A 141 -9.49 -0.60 10.21
C ILE A 141 -9.04 -1.48 9.05
N ARG A 142 -9.24 -0.99 7.82
CA ARG A 142 -8.72 -1.59 6.60
C ARG A 142 -7.93 -0.58 5.82
N HIS A 143 -6.68 -0.92 5.56
CA HIS A 143 -5.81 -0.07 4.76
C HIS A 143 -6.07 -0.26 3.27
N MET A 144 -6.21 0.84 2.56
CA MET A 144 -6.36 0.88 1.11
C MET A 144 -5.06 1.40 0.49
N TYR A 145 -4.62 0.74 -0.57
CA TYR A 145 -3.41 1.11 -1.33
C TYR A 145 -3.79 1.66 -2.72
N PRO A 146 -2.89 2.25 -3.50
CA PRO A 146 -3.07 2.43 -4.94
C PRO A 146 -3.51 1.13 -5.62
N LEU A 147 -4.01 1.18 -6.86
CA LEU A 147 -4.37 -0.03 -7.59
C LEU A 147 -3.17 -0.98 -7.65
N ASP A 148 -3.39 -2.25 -7.34
CA ASP A 148 -2.41 -3.30 -7.59
C ASP A 148 -2.41 -3.70 -9.08
N PHE A 149 -1.48 -4.55 -9.47
CA PHE A 149 -1.33 -4.93 -10.87
C PHE A 149 -2.56 -5.68 -11.42
N GLU A 150 -3.21 -6.52 -10.62
CA GLU A 150 -4.44 -7.18 -11.03
C GLU A 150 -5.59 -6.18 -11.28
N GLU A 151 -5.79 -5.22 -10.38
CA GLU A 151 -6.78 -4.15 -10.56
C GLU A 151 -6.47 -3.32 -11.82
N PHE A 152 -5.18 -3.07 -12.11
CA PHE A 152 -4.73 -2.42 -13.33
C PHE A 152 -5.01 -3.27 -14.59
N LEU A 153 -4.78 -4.59 -14.53
CA LEU A 153 -5.13 -5.51 -15.64
C LEU A 153 -6.63 -5.48 -15.94
N ILE A 154 -7.46 -5.56 -14.90
CA ILE A 154 -8.92 -5.48 -15.03
C ILE A 154 -9.34 -4.14 -15.66
N ALA A 155 -8.76 -3.03 -15.21
CA ALA A 155 -9.01 -1.70 -15.76
C ALA A 155 -8.64 -1.62 -17.26
N ASN A 156 -7.63 -2.38 -17.70
CA ASN A 156 -7.22 -2.49 -19.10
C ASN A 156 -7.99 -3.55 -19.90
N GLY A 157 -9.08 -4.10 -19.37
CA GLY A 157 -9.97 -5.02 -20.07
C GLY A 157 -9.46 -6.47 -20.11
N VAL A 158 -8.52 -6.86 -19.23
CA VAL A 158 -8.12 -8.25 -19.09
C VAL A 158 -9.26 -9.02 -18.40
N GLY A 159 -9.83 -10.00 -19.11
CA GLY A 159 -10.97 -10.76 -18.63
C GLY A 159 -10.61 -11.83 -17.59
N GLN A 160 -11.62 -12.24 -16.82
CA GLN A 160 -11.49 -13.19 -15.71
C GLN A 160 -10.80 -14.50 -16.12
N LEU A 161 -11.08 -15.04 -17.32
CA LEU A 161 -10.44 -16.27 -17.82
C LEU A 161 -8.90 -16.16 -17.86
N VAL A 162 -8.37 -14.99 -18.23
CA VAL A 162 -6.92 -14.76 -18.27
C VAL A 162 -6.36 -14.68 -16.85
N LEU A 163 -7.04 -13.98 -15.95
CA LEU A 163 -6.65 -13.88 -14.54
C LEU A 163 -6.64 -15.25 -13.85
N ASP A 164 -7.66 -16.05 -14.06
CA ASP A 164 -7.74 -17.42 -13.52
C ASP A 164 -6.64 -18.32 -14.11
N THR A 165 -6.34 -18.14 -15.41
CA THR A 165 -5.24 -18.86 -16.05
C THR A 165 -3.88 -18.48 -15.45
N ILE A 166 -3.64 -17.20 -15.20
CA ILE A 166 -2.41 -16.73 -14.54
C ILE A 166 -2.26 -17.40 -13.16
N ARG A 167 -3.31 -17.37 -12.33
CA ARG A 167 -3.31 -18.01 -11.00
C ARG A 167 -3.07 -19.52 -11.08
N LYS A 168 -3.76 -20.19 -12.00
CA LYS A 168 -3.58 -21.65 -12.22
C LYS A 168 -2.14 -21.96 -12.62
N LYS A 169 -1.58 -21.23 -13.59
CA LYS A 169 -0.21 -21.43 -14.07
C LYS A 169 0.84 -21.13 -13.00
N PHE A 170 0.61 -20.10 -12.18
CA PHE A 170 1.45 -19.81 -11.00
C PHE A 170 1.42 -20.98 -10.01
N ALA A 171 0.24 -21.50 -9.67
CA ALA A 171 0.08 -22.62 -8.73
C ALA A 171 0.73 -23.91 -9.25
N SER A 172 0.62 -24.22 -10.55
CA SER A 172 1.23 -25.40 -11.17
C SER A 172 2.71 -25.20 -11.57
N ARG A 173 3.30 -24.02 -11.31
CA ARG A 173 4.68 -23.68 -11.71
C ARG A 173 4.91 -23.82 -13.21
N GLU A 174 3.99 -23.33 -14.01
CA GLU A 174 4.03 -23.39 -15.46
C GLU A 174 4.16 -22.01 -16.09
N SER A 175 4.80 -21.97 -17.27
CA SER A 175 4.94 -20.75 -18.07
C SER A 175 3.63 -20.40 -18.79
N MET A 176 3.38 -19.09 -18.98
CA MET A 176 2.34 -18.62 -19.88
C MET A 176 2.75 -18.82 -21.35
N PRO A 177 1.80 -19.03 -22.27
CA PRO A 177 2.09 -18.99 -23.69
C PRO A 177 2.76 -17.67 -24.10
N GLU A 178 3.70 -17.70 -25.03
CA GLU A 178 4.56 -16.56 -25.39
C GLU A 178 3.77 -15.29 -25.75
N ALA A 179 2.72 -15.42 -26.57
CA ALA A 179 1.90 -14.28 -26.98
C ALA A 179 1.19 -13.62 -25.77
N ILE A 180 0.77 -14.42 -24.79
CA ILE A 180 0.11 -13.91 -23.57
C ILE A 180 1.17 -13.32 -22.62
N HIS A 181 2.32 -13.99 -22.47
CA HIS A 181 3.44 -13.47 -21.71
C HIS A 181 3.85 -12.06 -22.19
N ASN A 182 4.07 -11.89 -23.50
CA ASN A 182 4.46 -10.61 -24.07
C ASN A 182 3.42 -9.53 -23.83
N LYS A 183 2.12 -9.86 -23.90
CA LYS A 183 1.04 -8.91 -23.60
C LYS A 183 1.01 -8.53 -22.11
N LEU A 184 1.19 -9.51 -21.22
CA LEU A 184 1.21 -9.24 -19.76
C LEU A 184 2.44 -8.43 -19.37
N LEU A 185 3.60 -8.72 -19.96
CA LEU A 185 4.82 -7.97 -19.71
C LEU A 185 4.72 -6.53 -20.24
N ASP A 186 4.11 -6.31 -21.40
CA ASP A 186 3.82 -4.97 -21.94
C ASP A 186 2.90 -4.19 -20.99
N LEU A 187 1.83 -4.82 -20.48
CA LEU A 187 0.95 -4.19 -19.49
C LEU A 187 1.68 -3.92 -18.16
N PHE A 188 2.56 -4.82 -17.74
CA PHE A 188 3.38 -4.61 -16.55
C PHE A 188 4.31 -3.40 -16.70
N LYS A 189 4.99 -3.27 -17.83
CA LYS A 189 5.83 -2.09 -18.14
C LYS A 189 5.00 -0.80 -18.17
N LYS A 190 3.78 -0.84 -18.71
CA LYS A 190 2.85 0.30 -18.64
C LYS A 190 2.45 0.62 -17.21
N TYR A 191 2.23 -0.40 -16.38
CA TYR A 191 1.96 -0.20 -14.95
C TYR A 191 3.15 0.43 -14.22
N LEU A 192 4.40 0.09 -14.55
CA LEU A 192 5.57 0.77 -14.00
C LEU A 192 5.60 2.26 -14.32
N LEU A 193 5.02 2.68 -15.45
CA LEU A 193 4.94 4.08 -15.85
C LEU A 193 3.73 4.80 -15.27
N VAL A 194 2.57 4.15 -15.28
CA VAL A 194 1.29 4.76 -14.87
C VAL A 194 1.09 4.69 -13.36
N GLY A 195 1.57 3.62 -12.73
CA GLY A 195 1.30 3.32 -11.34
C GLY A 195 -0.13 2.89 -11.09
N GLY A 196 -0.53 2.91 -9.81
CA GLY A 196 -1.85 2.55 -9.34
C GLY A 196 -2.69 3.73 -8.81
N LEU A 197 -2.26 4.97 -8.97
CA LEU A 197 -3.06 6.13 -8.59
C LEU A 197 -4.30 6.25 -9.50
N PRO A 198 -5.53 6.28 -8.95
CA PRO A 198 -6.76 6.23 -9.76
C PRO A 198 -6.84 7.28 -10.87
N ASP A 199 -6.42 8.51 -10.59
CA ASP A 199 -6.49 9.60 -11.58
C ASP A 199 -5.49 9.37 -12.73
N ALA A 200 -4.28 8.87 -12.42
CA ALA A 200 -3.29 8.50 -13.43
C ALA A 200 -3.77 7.31 -14.28
N VAL A 201 -4.40 6.31 -13.65
CA VAL A 201 -4.97 5.15 -14.37
C VAL A 201 -6.15 5.58 -15.25
N ASN A 202 -7.06 6.41 -14.76
CA ASN A 202 -8.18 6.93 -15.55
C ASN A 202 -7.69 7.73 -16.77
N GLU A 203 -6.70 8.59 -16.57
CA GLU A 203 -6.10 9.36 -17.67
C GLU A 203 -5.44 8.44 -18.70
N PHE A 204 -4.70 7.42 -18.23
CA PHE A 204 -4.11 6.42 -19.13
C PHE A 204 -5.16 5.68 -19.96
N LEU A 205 -6.28 5.30 -19.36
CA LEU A 205 -7.36 4.61 -20.06
C LEU A 205 -8.04 5.52 -21.10
N ALA A 206 -8.20 6.81 -20.76
CA ALA A 206 -8.89 7.79 -21.61
C ALA A 206 -8.04 8.26 -22.79
N THR A 207 -6.77 8.62 -22.56
CA THR A 207 -5.96 9.35 -23.55
C THR A 207 -4.63 8.68 -23.89
N LYS A 208 -4.09 7.84 -23.00
CA LYS A 208 -2.72 7.29 -23.04
C LYS A 208 -1.63 8.38 -23.12
N ASN A 209 -1.95 9.59 -22.73
CA ASN A 209 -1.05 10.74 -22.80
C ASN A 209 -0.10 10.76 -21.59
N ILE A 210 1.14 10.33 -21.80
CA ILE A 210 2.14 10.26 -20.72
C ILE A 210 2.43 11.63 -20.09
N THR A 211 2.36 12.72 -20.85
CA THR A 211 2.63 14.07 -20.31
C THR A 211 1.59 14.46 -19.26
N VAL A 212 0.32 14.23 -19.52
CA VAL A 212 -0.76 14.51 -18.56
C VAL A 212 -0.67 13.58 -17.34
N ILE A 213 -0.39 12.30 -17.58
CA ILE A 213 -0.17 11.32 -16.49
C ILE A 213 0.96 11.79 -15.56
N ARG A 214 2.09 12.24 -16.11
CA ARG A 214 3.22 12.78 -15.32
C ARG A 214 2.84 14.03 -14.54
N THR A 215 2.02 14.90 -15.11
CA THR A 215 1.49 16.07 -14.38
C THR A 215 0.71 15.63 -13.14
N ILE A 216 -0.24 14.70 -13.30
CA ILE A 216 -1.03 14.15 -12.18
C ILE A 216 -0.11 13.52 -11.11
N GLN A 217 0.85 12.70 -11.53
CA GLN A 217 1.78 12.03 -10.59
C GLN A 217 2.63 13.04 -9.82
N ASN A 218 3.13 14.08 -10.50
CA ASN A 218 3.95 15.12 -9.87
C ASN A 218 3.14 15.99 -8.90
N GLU A 219 1.88 16.31 -9.24
CA GLU A 219 0.97 17.04 -8.35
C GLU A 219 0.69 16.22 -7.08
N ILE A 220 0.41 14.91 -7.21
CA ILE A 220 0.18 14.04 -6.07
C ILE A 220 1.45 13.88 -5.24
N HIS A 221 2.62 13.71 -5.88
CA HIS A 221 3.90 13.69 -5.18
C HIS A 221 4.15 14.96 -4.37
N HIS A 222 3.88 16.12 -4.97
CA HIS A 222 3.97 17.40 -4.28
C HIS A 222 3.00 17.49 -3.09
N LEU A 223 1.74 17.08 -3.29
CA LEU A 223 0.74 17.03 -2.21
C LEU A 223 1.18 16.14 -1.06
N TYR A 224 1.75 14.96 -1.32
CA TYR A 224 2.29 14.08 -0.28
C TYR A 224 3.41 14.75 0.51
N GLY A 225 4.32 15.45 -0.16
CA GLY A 225 5.37 16.22 0.51
C GLY A 225 4.83 17.35 1.39
N VAL A 226 3.77 18.03 0.96
CA VAL A 226 3.10 19.10 1.72
C VAL A 226 2.31 18.54 2.90
N ASP A 227 1.54 17.47 2.67
CA ASP A 227 0.73 16.83 3.73
C ASP A 227 1.59 16.19 4.82
N ALA A 228 2.73 15.63 4.46
CA ALA A 228 3.72 15.12 5.40
C ALA A 228 4.17 16.18 6.43
N ALA A 229 3.95 17.46 6.11
CA ALA A 229 4.31 18.59 6.95
C ALA A 229 3.14 19.23 7.71
N ARG A 230 1.89 18.79 7.47
CA ARG A 230 0.72 19.60 7.88
C ARG A 230 0.37 19.55 9.36
N TYR A 231 0.68 18.45 10.03
CA TYR A 231 0.18 18.16 11.38
C TYR A 231 1.27 18.20 12.48
N GLU A 232 2.52 18.44 12.12
CA GLU A 232 3.65 18.43 13.05
C GLU A 232 4.15 19.84 13.36
N GLU A 233 4.92 19.98 14.44
CA GLU A 233 5.67 21.21 14.73
C GLU A 233 6.63 21.55 13.58
N MET A 234 6.91 22.81 13.36
CA MET A 234 7.67 23.31 12.20
C MET A 234 9.00 22.58 11.97
N HIS A 235 9.70 22.22 13.06
CA HIS A 235 10.99 21.52 12.98
C HIS A 235 10.85 20.07 12.46
N ASN A 236 9.84 19.33 12.91
CA ASN A 236 9.59 17.96 12.48
C ASN A 236 9.08 17.90 11.05
N ARG A 237 8.28 18.90 10.63
CA ARG A 237 7.80 19.02 9.23
C ARG A 237 8.94 19.00 8.23
N LEU A 238 9.99 19.78 8.46
CA LEU A 238 11.13 19.87 7.54
C LEU A 238 11.89 18.53 7.44
N LYS A 239 12.00 17.79 8.54
CA LYS A 239 12.64 16.48 8.54
C LYS A 239 11.80 15.45 7.77
N ILE A 240 10.48 15.39 8.02
CA ILE A 240 9.56 14.51 7.33
C ILE A 240 9.60 14.76 5.81
N GLN A 241 9.50 16.03 5.39
CA GLN A 241 9.61 16.41 3.98
C GLN A 241 10.94 16.01 3.38
N ARG A 242 12.05 16.23 4.10
CA ARG A 242 13.38 15.85 3.64
C ARG A 242 13.52 14.34 3.48
N ILE A 243 13.09 13.56 4.47
CA ILE A 243 13.12 12.09 4.39
C ILE A 243 12.30 11.62 3.17
N TYR A 244 11.08 12.15 3.00
CA TYR A 244 10.24 11.79 1.86
C TYR A 244 10.90 12.14 0.51
N SER A 245 11.44 13.35 0.36
CA SER A 245 12.10 13.80 -0.86
C SER A 245 13.37 13.02 -1.19
N MET A 246 14.01 12.40 -0.20
CA MET A 246 15.23 11.61 -0.37
C MET A 246 14.94 10.14 -0.75
N ILE A 247 13.71 9.66 -0.67
CA ILE A 247 13.39 8.26 -1.01
C ILE A 247 13.90 7.88 -2.40
N PRO A 248 13.61 8.64 -3.48
CA PRO A 248 14.10 8.29 -4.81
C PRO A 248 15.64 8.21 -4.90
N SER A 249 16.36 9.18 -4.34
CA SER A 249 17.82 9.19 -4.35
C SER A 249 18.43 8.05 -3.53
N ASN A 250 17.82 7.69 -2.39
CA ASN A 250 18.24 6.54 -1.60
C ASN A 250 18.07 5.23 -2.36
N LEU A 251 17.02 5.09 -3.17
CA LEU A 251 16.76 3.90 -3.99
C LEU A 251 17.78 3.72 -5.13
N GLU A 252 18.40 4.78 -5.61
CA GLU A 252 19.49 4.72 -6.59
C GLU A 252 20.84 4.35 -5.98
N ASN A 253 21.00 4.48 -4.66
CA ASN A 253 22.21 4.06 -3.97
C ASN A 253 22.36 2.53 -3.97
N LYS A 254 23.60 2.03 -4.02
CA LYS A 254 23.88 0.59 -4.04
C LYS A 254 23.18 -0.21 -2.92
N LYS A 255 23.00 0.40 -1.74
CA LYS A 255 22.36 -0.27 -0.57
C LYS A 255 20.90 0.11 -0.40
N LYS A 256 20.37 1.05 -1.13
CA LYS A 256 18.99 1.52 -1.11
C LYS A 256 18.43 1.82 0.30
N ARG A 257 19.29 2.19 1.24
CA ARG A 257 18.93 2.45 2.65
C ARG A 257 18.82 3.92 2.91
N VAL A 258 17.97 4.26 3.88
CA VAL A 258 17.96 5.61 4.44
C VAL A 258 19.32 5.90 5.09
N VAL A 259 19.91 7.02 4.72
CA VAL A 259 21.19 7.49 5.26
C VAL A 259 20.93 8.66 6.21
N VAL A 260 21.04 8.42 7.51
CA VAL A 260 20.72 9.42 8.57
C VAL A 260 21.49 10.73 8.40
N LYS A 261 22.75 10.66 7.95
CA LYS A 261 23.60 11.84 7.72
C LYS A 261 23.00 12.81 6.69
N ASP A 262 22.21 12.28 5.76
CA ASP A 262 21.61 13.09 4.70
C ASP A 262 20.30 13.77 5.17
N ILE A 263 19.71 13.30 6.29
CA ILE A 263 18.52 13.93 6.88
C ILE A 263 18.88 15.27 7.56
N GLU A 264 19.93 15.26 8.38
CA GLU A 264 20.46 16.46 9.03
C GLU A 264 22.00 16.36 9.07
N ASP A 265 22.69 17.44 8.76
CA ASP A 265 24.16 17.52 8.90
C ASP A 265 24.57 17.74 10.36
N LYS A 266 24.12 16.82 11.25
CA LYS A 266 24.45 16.82 12.68
C LYS A 266 25.20 15.55 13.05
N LYS A 267 26.39 15.71 13.65
CA LYS A 267 27.17 14.58 14.17
C LYS A 267 26.44 13.86 15.31
N GLY A 268 26.55 12.54 15.35
CA GLY A 268 26.04 11.70 16.45
C GLY A 268 24.60 11.25 16.33
N LYS A 269 23.86 11.71 15.33
CA LYS A 269 22.49 11.28 15.08
C LYS A 269 22.42 9.83 14.59
N ARG A 270 21.40 9.10 15.04
CA ARG A 270 21.12 7.69 14.71
C ARG A 270 19.70 7.56 14.18
N MET A 271 19.40 6.44 13.55
CA MET A 271 18.06 6.09 13.04
C MET A 271 16.96 6.25 14.12
N GLY A 272 17.26 5.88 15.36
CA GLY A 272 16.35 6.03 16.49
C GLY A 272 15.95 7.48 16.84
N ASP A 273 16.70 8.47 16.37
CA ASP A 273 16.37 9.88 16.58
C ASP A 273 15.30 10.41 15.59
N TYR A 274 14.85 9.58 14.64
CA TYR A 274 13.89 9.93 13.58
C TYR A 274 12.73 8.95 13.50
N VAL A 275 12.47 8.20 14.56
CA VAL A 275 11.40 7.17 14.58
C VAL A 275 10.04 7.80 14.32
N GLU A 276 9.78 8.97 14.90
CA GLU A 276 8.50 9.67 14.74
C GLU A 276 8.27 10.09 13.28
N GLU A 277 9.30 10.62 12.63
CA GLU A 277 9.24 11.04 11.24
C GLU A 277 9.06 9.85 10.27
N PHE A 278 9.75 8.73 10.53
CA PHE A 278 9.54 7.50 9.76
C PHE A 278 8.14 6.94 9.98
N ASP A 279 7.73 6.84 11.23
CA ASP A 279 6.40 6.35 11.61
C ASP A 279 5.29 7.19 10.98
N TYR A 280 5.50 8.51 10.87
CA TYR A 280 4.57 9.40 10.17
C TYR A 280 4.44 9.02 8.69
N LEU A 281 5.54 8.91 7.95
CA LEU A 281 5.55 8.58 6.52
C LEU A 281 4.95 7.19 6.23
N ILE A 282 5.22 6.23 7.10
CA ILE A 282 4.72 4.85 6.96
C ILE A 282 3.23 4.79 7.31
N SER A 283 2.83 5.38 8.43
CA SER A 283 1.45 5.35 8.92
C SER A 283 0.49 6.17 8.06
N SER A 284 0.99 7.21 7.38
CA SER A 284 0.21 7.96 6.38
C SER A 284 0.05 7.21 5.05
N GLY A 285 0.76 6.11 4.86
CA GLY A 285 0.70 5.29 3.66
C GLY A 285 1.39 5.89 2.43
N ILE A 286 2.22 6.95 2.59
CA ILE A 286 2.96 7.58 1.47
C ILE A 286 4.34 6.97 1.25
N ALA A 287 4.86 6.22 2.23
CA ALA A 287 6.08 5.44 2.10
C ALA A 287 5.87 4.00 2.59
N LEU A 288 6.56 3.06 1.94
CA LEU A 288 6.51 1.64 2.27
C LEU A 288 7.80 1.24 2.95
N GLU A 289 7.66 0.69 4.16
CA GLU A 289 8.78 0.24 4.99
C GLU A 289 9.21 -1.18 4.65
N VAL A 290 10.54 -1.39 4.53
CA VAL A 290 11.15 -2.72 4.45
C VAL A 290 12.30 -2.81 5.48
N LYS A 291 12.14 -3.67 6.48
CA LYS A 291 13.07 -3.78 7.63
C LYS A 291 14.20 -4.77 7.38
N ALA A 292 15.40 -4.45 7.84
CA ALA A 292 16.54 -5.35 7.72
C ALA A 292 16.49 -6.52 8.72
N ILE A 293 16.76 -7.71 8.23
CA ILE A 293 16.96 -8.91 9.04
C ILE A 293 18.33 -9.55 8.72
N SER A 294 19.02 -10.00 9.73
CA SER A 294 20.32 -10.68 9.57
C SER A 294 20.29 -12.17 9.84
N LYS A 295 19.31 -12.64 10.60
CA LYS A 295 19.09 -14.05 10.93
C LYS A 295 17.61 -14.34 10.75
N PRO A 296 17.17 -14.65 9.52
CA PRO A 296 15.76 -14.92 9.25
C PRO A 296 15.35 -16.24 9.91
N SER A 297 14.31 -16.16 10.73
CA SER A 297 13.57 -17.31 11.22
C SER A 297 12.09 -16.94 11.25
N PHE A 298 11.24 -17.91 11.02
CA PHE A 298 9.80 -17.73 11.12
C PHE A 298 9.35 -17.67 12.59
N PRO A 299 8.48 -16.74 12.98
CA PRO A 299 8.03 -15.58 12.23
C PRO A 299 9.08 -14.45 12.20
N LEU A 300 9.17 -13.76 11.06
CA LEU A 300 10.20 -12.73 10.81
C LEU A 300 10.15 -11.55 11.79
N ILE A 301 8.98 -11.26 12.35
CA ILE A 301 8.79 -10.14 13.29
C ILE A 301 9.69 -10.23 14.51
N GLU A 302 10.04 -11.44 14.97
CA GLU A 302 10.89 -11.65 16.15
C GLU A 302 12.34 -11.20 15.93
N ASN A 303 12.77 -11.12 14.68
CA ASN A 303 14.16 -10.87 14.31
C ASN A 303 14.40 -9.47 13.69
N SER A 304 13.42 -8.59 13.74
CA SER A 304 13.46 -7.25 13.14
C SER A 304 14.27 -6.21 13.93
N GLY A 305 15.22 -6.64 14.77
CA GLY A 305 15.98 -5.77 15.70
C GLY A 305 17.08 -4.91 15.09
N LYS A 306 17.29 -4.91 13.77
CA LYS A 306 18.25 -4.01 13.12
C LYS A 306 17.63 -2.66 12.84
N ASN A 307 18.24 -1.58 13.33
CA ASN A 307 17.91 -0.19 12.99
C ASN A 307 18.36 0.17 11.55
N LEU A 308 18.03 -0.66 10.57
CA LEU A 308 18.30 -0.41 9.15
C LEU A 308 16.99 -0.56 8.38
N LEU A 309 16.70 0.45 7.57
CA LEU A 309 15.43 0.63 6.92
C LEU A 309 15.63 1.02 5.46
N LYS A 310 14.87 0.39 4.56
CA LYS A 310 14.62 0.89 3.21
C LYS A 310 13.22 1.50 3.20
N LEU A 311 13.07 2.63 2.54
CA LEU A 311 11.78 3.23 2.23
C LEU A 311 11.56 3.21 0.72
N TYR A 312 10.40 2.75 0.30
CA TYR A 312 9.95 2.81 -1.08
C TYR A 312 8.78 3.80 -1.21
N MET A 313 8.61 4.37 -2.40
CA MET A 313 7.41 5.15 -2.71
C MET A 313 6.18 4.23 -2.69
N ASN A 314 5.05 4.76 -2.27
CA ASN A 314 3.79 4.00 -2.27
C ASN A 314 3.21 3.74 -3.66
N ASP A 315 3.75 4.39 -4.69
CA ASP A 315 3.34 4.22 -6.08
C ASP A 315 4.55 4.26 -7.02
N VAL A 316 4.69 3.23 -7.85
CA VAL A 316 5.81 3.09 -8.80
C VAL A 316 5.75 4.13 -9.92
N GLY A 317 4.55 4.59 -10.30
CA GLY A 317 4.36 5.63 -11.30
C GLY A 317 4.94 6.96 -10.85
N ILE A 318 4.80 7.31 -9.56
CA ILE A 318 5.47 8.48 -8.98
C ILE A 318 6.99 8.35 -9.11
N LEU A 319 7.55 7.19 -8.73
CA LEU A 319 9.00 6.98 -8.81
C LEU A 319 9.51 7.11 -10.23
N THR A 320 8.86 6.49 -11.21
CA THR A 320 9.26 6.58 -12.62
C THR A 320 9.03 7.97 -13.22
N SER A 321 8.08 8.74 -12.69
CA SER A 321 7.91 10.15 -13.06
C SER A 321 9.11 10.99 -12.63
N ILE A 322 9.61 10.76 -11.42
CA ILE A 322 10.79 11.48 -10.89
C ILE A 322 12.06 11.09 -11.68
N PHE A 323 12.24 9.80 -11.99
CA PHE A 323 13.47 9.33 -12.64
C PHE A 323 13.54 9.66 -14.13
N PHE A 324 12.42 9.55 -14.84
CA PHE A 324 12.43 9.54 -16.30
C PHE A 324 11.59 10.64 -16.94
N GLY A 325 10.81 11.40 -16.14
CA GLY A 325 9.90 12.39 -16.69
C GLY A 325 8.98 11.77 -17.76
N THR A 326 8.90 12.40 -18.92
CA THR A 326 8.08 11.92 -20.06
C THR A 326 8.79 10.88 -20.94
N ASN A 327 10.04 10.53 -20.64
CA ASN A 327 10.79 9.54 -21.42
C ASN A 327 10.38 8.09 -21.06
N ILE A 328 9.41 7.56 -21.78
CA ILE A 328 8.93 6.18 -21.56
C ILE A 328 9.90 5.10 -22.06
N LYS A 329 10.84 5.44 -22.96
CA LYS A 329 11.77 4.47 -23.56
C LYS A 329 12.63 3.78 -22.51
N ALA A 330 12.97 4.48 -21.43
CA ALA A 330 13.74 3.91 -20.32
C ALA A 330 13.13 2.60 -19.80
N VAL A 331 11.79 2.52 -19.72
CA VAL A 331 11.05 1.36 -19.21
C VAL A 331 10.57 0.45 -20.34
N MET A 332 10.03 1.02 -21.42
CA MET A 332 9.40 0.24 -22.49
C MET A 332 10.41 -0.54 -23.33
N ASP A 333 11.56 0.06 -23.61
CA ASP A 333 12.56 -0.47 -24.57
C ASP A 333 13.69 -1.24 -23.87
N ASP A 334 13.62 -1.50 -22.55
CA ASP A 334 14.66 -2.19 -21.77
C ASP A 334 16.08 -1.63 -22.05
N VAL A 335 16.22 -0.32 -22.00
CA VAL A 335 17.50 0.35 -22.33
C VAL A 335 18.61 -0.13 -21.39
N ALA A 336 19.58 -0.86 -21.93
CA ALA A 336 20.62 -1.56 -21.17
C ALA A 336 21.48 -0.67 -20.26
N SER A 337 21.59 0.64 -20.59
CA SER A 337 22.35 1.61 -19.79
C SER A 337 21.56 2.14 -18.57
N ILE A 338 20.26 1.83 -18.44
CA ILE A 338 19.41 2.32 -17.37
C ILE A 338 19.15 1.19 -16.37
N ASN A 339 19.50 1.44 -15.12
CA ASN A 339 19.20 0.49 -14.04
C ASN A 339 17.74 0.64 -13.59
N LEU A 340 16.91 -0.35 -13.90
CA LEU A 340 15.52 -0.41 -13.46
C LEU A 340 15.33 -1.19 -12.15
N GLY A 341 16.41 -1.61 -11.48
CA GLY A 341 16.32 -2.43 -10.27
C GLY A 341 15.45 -1.81 -9.17
N SER A 342 15.65 -0.51 -8.87
CA SER A 342 14.85 0.21 -7.89
C SER A 342 13.38 0.35 -8.27
N VAL A 343 13.07 0.49 -9.55
CA VAL A 343 11.70 0.55 -10.07
C VAL A 343 10.99 -0.80 -9.88
N TYR A 344 11.65 -1.90 -10.24
CA TYR A 344 11.11 -3.25 -10.07
C TYR A 344 10.97 -3.63 -8.60
N GLU A 345 11.91 -3.27 -7.75
CA GLU A 345 11.76 -3.48 -6.31
C GLU A 345 10.60 -2.63 -5.75
N THR A 346 10.42 -1.38 -6.19
CA THR A 346 9.32 -0.53 -5.71
C THR A 346 7.97 -1.13 -6.05
N VAL A 347 7.75 -1.60 -7.28
CA VAL A 347 6.46 -2.23 -7.63
C VAL A 347 6.23 -3.52 -6.85
N VAL A 348 7.26 -4.32 -6.58
CA VAL A 348 7.15 -5.52 -5.75
C VAL A 348 6.79 -5.16 -4.30
N ALA A 349 7.42 -4.12 -3.72
CA ALA A 349 7.03 -3.62 -2.40
C ALA A 349 5.56 -3.17 -2.37
N GLN A 350 5.12 -2.45 -3.39
CA GLN A 350 3.74 -1.98 -3.54
C GLN A 350 2.75 -3.17 -3.59
N GLU A 351 3.00 -4.17 -4.44
CA GLU A 351 2.16 -5.37 -4.56
C GLU A 351 2.08 -6.15 -3.25
N LEU A 352 3.23 -6.50 -2.67
CA LEU A 352 3.27 -7.28 -1.44
C LEU A 352 2.60 -6.55 -0.26
N LYS A 353 2.74 -5.22 -0.18
CA LYS A 353 2.03 -4.41 0.83
C LYS A 353 0.53 -4.39 0.58
N ALA A 354 0.08 -4.22 -0.66
CA ALA A 354 -1.33 -4.28 -1.03
C ALA A 354 -1.95 -5.65 -0.71
N HIS A 355 -1.17 -6.71 -0.80
CA HIS A 355 -1.56 -8.07 -0.41
C HIS A 355 -1.50 -8.34 1.11
N GLY A 356 -1.01 -7.38 1.91
CA GLY A 356 -1.04 -7.47 3.37
C GLY A 356 0.21 -8.05 4.02
N PHE A 357 1.31 -8.21 3.29
CA PHE A 357 2.57 -8.68 3.86
C PHE A 357 3.29 -7.59 4.66
N ASN A 358 3.96 -8.00 5.74
CA ASN A 358 5.04 -7.24 6.33
C ASN A 358 6.32 -7.51 5.53
N LEU A 359 7.04 -6.44 5.19
CA LEU A 359 8.19 -6.55 4.29
C LEU A 359 9.50 -6.48 5.06
N TYR A 360 10.37 -7.43 4.76
CA TYR A 360 11.73 -7.50 5.28
C TYR A 360 12.72 -7.74 4.14
N TYR A 361 14.00 -7.43 4.38
CA TYR A 361 15.08 -7.78 3.48
C TYR A 361 16.25 -8.39 4.27
N TYR A 362 16.97 -9.28 3.62
CA TYR A 362 18.15 -9.86 4.26
C TYR A 362 19.36 -8.96 4.10
N ASP A 363 20.09 -8.72 5.17
CA ASP A 363 21.33 -7.96 5.15
C ASP A 363 22.38 -8.59 6.04
N ASN A 364 23.42 -9.14 5.41
CA ASN A 364 24.54 -9.73 6.10
C ASN A 364 25.85 -9.40 5.38
N LYS A 365 26.89 -8.99 6.15
CA LYS A 365 28.19 -8.59 5.59
C LYS A 365 28.89 -9.69 4.82
N LYS A 366 28.70 -10.97 5.19
CA LYS A 366 29.39 -12.11 4.56
C LYS A 366 28.61 -12.69 3.37
N THR A 367 27.29 -12.76 3.51
CA THR A 367 26.41 -13.41 2.53
C THR A 367 25.98 -12.43 1.44
N GLY A 368 25.72 -11.17 1.81
CA GLY A 368 25.18 -10.14 0.94
C GLY A 368 23.75 -9.77 1.31
N GLU A 369 22.98 -9.31 0.34
CA GLU A 369 21.61 -8.80 0.50
C GLU A 369 20.65 -9.62 -0.38
N VAL A 370 19.47 -9.99 0.13
CA VAL A 370 18.33 -10.53 -0.61
C VAL A 370 17.20 -9.51 -0.53
N ASP A 371 16.57 -9.22 -1.66
CA ASP A 371 15.70 -8.06 -1.82
C ASP A 371 14.51 -8.07 -0.89
N TYR A 372 13.79 -9.20 -0.77
CA TYR A 372 12.65 -9.34 0.13
C TYR A 372 12.64 -10.68 0.86
N LEU A 373 12.13 -10.64 2.08
CA LEU A 373 11.73 -11.80 2.87
C LEU A 373 10.29 -11.60 3.31
N ILE A 374 9.46 -12.61 3.15
CA ILE A 374 8.08 -12.63 3.65
C ILE A 374 7.82 -13.91 4.44
N ASP A 375 6.86 -13.86 5.37
CA ASP A 375 6.42 -15.05 6.09
C ASP A 375 5.56 -15.94 5.21
N ASP A 376 5.92 -17.20 5.09
CA ASP A 376 5.09 -18.27 4.51
C ASP A 376 4.33 -18.97 5.64
N MET A 377 3.10 -18.53 5.87
CA MET A 377 2.24 -19.04 6.95
C MET A 377 1.80 -20.51 6.72
N GLU A 378 1.77 -20.96 5.46
CA GLU A 378 1.38 -22.35 5.15
C GLU A 378 2.45 -23.33 5.59
N HIS A 379 3.70 -23.00 5.38
CA HIS A 379 4.81 -23.89 5.68
C HIS A 379 5.57 -23.50 6.95
N LEU A 380 5.12 -22.46 7.66
CA LEU A 380 5.80 -21.91 8.85
C LEU A 380 7.29 -21.65 8.59
N SER A 381 7.56 -21.04 7.45
CA SER A 381 8.90 -20.78 6.91
C SER A 381 9.02 -19.38 6.37
N VAL A 382 10.23 -19.02 5.94
CA VAL A 382 10.49 -17.73 5.27
C VAL A 382 10.61 -17.95 3.78
N LEU A 383 9.95 -17.11 2.97
CA LEU A 383 10.06 -17.10 1.51
C LEU A 383 10.93 -15.91 1.09
N PRO A 384 12.16 -16.13 0.62
CA PRO A 384 13.00 -15.10 0.02
C PRO A 384 12.59 -14.83 -1.43
N LEU A 385 12.61 -13.55 -1.80
CA LEU A 385 12.33 -13.06 -3.14
C LEU A 385 13.52 -12.23 -3.62
N GLU A 386 14.00 -12.52 -4.81
CA GLU A 386 15.05 -11.77 -5.51
C GLU A 386 14.47 -11.18 -6.79
N ILE A 387 14.72 -9.90 -7.06
CA ILE A 387 14.09 -9.17 -8.15
C ILE A 387 15.14 -8.81 -9.21
N LYS A 388 14.88 -9.17 -10.45
CA LYS A 388 15.78 -8.94 -11.57
C LYS A 388 15.09 -8.22 -12.72
N SER A 389 15.51 -7.00 -13.01
CA SER A 389 15.02 -6.21 -14.16
C SER A 389 15.77 -6.47 -15.46
N GLY A 390 16.97 -7.10 -15.39
CA GLY A 390 17.84 -7.34 -16.53
C GLY A 390 17.79 -8.77 -17.09
N LYS A 391 18.62 -9.02 -18.12
CA LYS A 391 18.72 -10.33 -18.79
C LYS A 391 19.47 -11.38 -17.95
N ASP A 392 20.35 -10.95 -17.04
CA ASP A 392 21.19 -11.85 -16.22
C ASP A 392 20.46 -12.26 -14.92
N TYR A 393 19.21 -12.67 -15.05
CA TYR A 393 18.34 -12.98 -13.90
C TYR A 393 18.77 -14.25 -13.12
N GLN A 394 19.60 -15.10 -13.72
CA GLN A 394 20.15 -16.30 -13.06
C GLN A 394 21.40 -15.99 -12.20
N VAL A 395 21.87 -14.73 -12.16
CA VAL A 395 23.00 -14.32 -11.34
C VAL A 395 22.51 -13.68 -10.05
N HIS A 396 22.57 -14.43 -8.95
CA HIS A 396 22.07 -14.03 -7.63
C HIS A 396 22.90 -14.61 -6.48
N SER A 397 24.21 -14.33 -6.49
CA SER A 397 25.17 -14.93 -5.58
C SER A 397 24.85 -14.75 -4.08
N ALA A 398 24.13 -13.70 -3.71
CA ALA A 398 23.69 -13.49 -2.32
C ALA A 398 22.59 -14.47 -1.94
N LEU A 399 21.59 -14.68 -2.81
CA LEU A 399 20.52 -15.66 -2.62
C LEU A 399 21.10 -17.08 -2.57
N ASP A 400 22.05 -17.43 -3.46
CA ASP A 400 22.70 -18.76 -3.45
C ASP A 400 23.39 -19.05 -2.11
N LYS A 401 24.15 -18.08 -1.59
CA LYS A 401 24.81 -18.19 -0.28
C LYS A 401 23.79 -18.26 0.87
N PHE A 402 22.71 -17.50 0.76
CA PHE A 402 21.64 -17.47 1.73
C PHE A 402 20.99 -18.85 1.87
N LEU A 403 20.68 -19.51 0.75
CA LEU A 403 20.06 -20.84 0.71
C LEU A 403 20.97 -21.97 1.22
N GLN A 404 22.30 -21.77 1.22
CA GLN A 404 23.24 -22.73 1.78
C GLN A 404 23.25 -22.77 3.31
N ILE A 405 22.66 -21.77 3.99
CA ILE A 405 22.61 -21.69 5.45
C ILE A 405 21.45 -22.54 5.97
N LYS A 406 21.73 -23.77 6.33
CA LYS A 406 20.74 -24.77 6.77
C LYS A 406 19.89 -24.32 7.96
N GLU A 407 20.44 -23.49 8.84
CA GLU A 407 19.77 -22.97 10.03
C GLU A 407 18.53 -22.11 9.69
N TYR A 408 18.46 -21.53 8.46
CA TYR A 408 17.32 -20.71 8.04
C TYR A 408 16.12 -21.53 7.62
N ASN A 409 16.28 -22.83 7.39
CA ASN A 409 15.19 -23.75 7.00
C ASN A 409 14.31 -23.25 5.85
N ILE A 410 14.94 -22.72 4.80
CA ILE A 410 14.26 -22.21 3.61
C ILE A 410 13.81 -23.37 2.74
N ARG A 411 12.53 -23.41 2.40
CA ARG A 411 11.93 -24.48 1.58
C ARG A 411 11.90 -24.13 0.09
N ASP A 412 11.57 -22.87 -0.21
CA ASP A 412 11.44 -22.35 -1.56
C ASP A 412 12.01 -20.93 -1.63
N ALA A 413 12.41 -20.51 -2.80
CA ALA A 413 12.88 -19.15 -3.07
C ALA A 413 12.41 -18.73 -4.46
N PHE A 414 12.04 -17.48 -4.63
CA PHE A 414 11.59 -16.98 -5.93
C PHE A 414 12.57 -15.94 -6.48
N VAL A 415 12.86 -16.09 -7.78
CA VAL A 415 13.50 -15.04 -8.58
C VAL A 415 12.48 -14.54 -9.59
N LEU A 416 12.10 -13.27 -9.46
CA LEU A 416 11.13 -12.62 -10.33
C LEU A 416 11.87 -11.82 -11.40
N SER A 417 11.54 -12.06 -12.68
CA SER A 417 12.23 -11.40 -13.81
C SER A 417 11.31 -11.22 -15.03
N ASN A 418 11.82 -10.60 -16.09
CA ASN A 418 11.09 -10.47 -17.35
C ASN A 418 11.11 -11.76 -18.21
N ALA A 419 11.76 -12.83 -17.75
CA ALA A 419 11.81 -14.08 -18.49
C ALA A 419 10.44 -14.77 -18.51
N GLN A 420 10.12 -15.40 -19.66
CA GLN A 420 8.87 -16.13 -19.85
C GLN A 420 8.87 -17.47 -19.09
N GLN A 421 10.02 -18.17 -19.14
CA GLN A 421 10.10 -19.55 -18.68
C GLN A 421 10.04 -19.62 -17.16
N VAL A 422 9.16 -20.49 -16.66
CA VAL A 422 9.15 -20.91 -15.27
C VAL A 422 10.08 -22.11 -15.14
N GLU A 423 11.10 -21.98 -14.32
CA GLU A 423 12.10 -23.03 -14.08
C GLU A 423 12.27 -23.26 -12.58
N GLN A 424 12.54 -24.49 -12.20
CA GLN A 424 12.92 -24.84 -10.83
C GLN A 424 14.33 -25.43 -10.83
N LYS A 425 15.24 -24.79 -10.09
CA LYS A 425 16.63 -25.21 -10.03
C LYS A 425 17.22 -24.87 -8.65
N ASN A 426 17.83 -25.87 -8.00
CA ASN A 426 18.55 -25.68 -6.73
C ASN A 426 17.70 -25.04 -5.61
N GLY A 427 16.40 -25.37 -5.49
CA GLY A 427 15.51 -24.79 -4.50
C GLY A 427 15.02 -23.37 -4.84
N ILE A 428 15.29 -22.91 -6.06
CA ILE A 428 14.85 -21.62 -6.57
C ILE A 428 13.84 -21.84 -7.69
N THR A 429 12.71 -21.14 -7.62
CA THR A 429 11.73 -21.05 -8.68
C THR A 429 11.86 -19.70 -9.39
N TYR A 430 12.21 -19.72 -10.67
CA TYR A 430 12.27 -18.53 -11.54
C TYR A 430 10.91 -18.27 -12.12
N LEU A 431 10.41 -17.05 -11.96
CA LEU A 431 9.05 -16.67 -12.32
C LEU A 431 9.02 -15.38 -13.14
N PRO A 432 8.12 -15.26 -14.13
CA PRO A 432 7.79 -13.97 -14.73
C PRO A 432 7.37 -12.95 -13.68
N ILE A 433 7.83 -11.71 -13.80
CA ILE A 433 7.61 -10.63 -12.80
C ILE A 433 6.12 -10.39 -12.51
N TYR A 434 5.25 -10.50 -13.49
CA TYR A 434 3.81 -10.29 -13.31
C TYR A 434 3.14 -11.35 -12.42
N TYR A 435 3.80 -12.47 -12.11
CA TYR A 435 3.29 -13.45 -11.13
C TYR A 435 3.35 -12.92 -9.69
N ILE A 436 3.96 -11.74 -9.45
CA ILE A 436 3.88 -11.06 -8.16
C ILE A 436 2.42 -10.87 -7.71
N MET A 437 1.50 -10.63 -8.64
CA MET A 437 0.05 -10.51 -8.37
C MET A 437 -0.56 -11.75 -7.72
N CYS A 438 0.08 -12.92 -7.84
CA CYS A 438 -0.38 -14.19 -7.28
C CYS A 438 0.27 -14.53 -5.92
N ILE A 439 1.23 -13.72 -5.46
CA ILE A 439 1.85 -13.89 -4.14
C ILE A 439 0.95 -13.20 -3.12
N GLU A 440 0.02 -13.93 -2.58
CA GLU A 440 -0.95 -13.48 -1.58
C GLU A 440 -0.84 -14.36 -0.33
N PRO A 441 -1.12 -13.82 0.88
CA PRO A 441 -1.27 -14.66 2.06
C PRO A 441 -2.36 -15.68 1.80
N LYS A 442 -2.07 -16.96 1.96
CA LYS A 442 -3.12 -17.98 1.86
C LYS A 442 -4.11 -17.78 3.00
N GLU A 443 -5.38 -17.58 2.65
CA GLU A 443 -6.46 -17.65 3.62
C GLU A 443 -6.44 -19.06 4.22
N MET A 444 -6.25 -19.14 5.53
CA MET A 444 -6.43 -20.42 6.21
C MET A 444 -7.90 -20.80 6.10
N GLU A 445 -8.17 -21.98 5.53
CA GLU A 445 -9.50 -22.57 5.59
C GLU A 445 -10.00 -22.50 7.04
N ASN A 446 -11.29 -22.14 7.23
CA ASN A 446 -11.92 -22.11 8.54
C ASN A 446 -11.74 -23.48 9.22
N LYS A 447 -10.62 -23.67 9.91
CA LYS A 447 -10.39 -24.84 10.75
C LYS A 447 -11.10 -24.56 12.07
N VAL A 448 -12.20 -25.24 12.31
CA VAL A 448 -12.83 -25.30 13.62
C VAL A 448 -11.88 -26.06 14.54
N LEU A 449 -11.49 -25.43 15.66
CA LEU A 449 -10.71 -26.07 16.74
C LEU A 449 -11.57 -27.06 17.48
#